data_facfca1fc2392b0faa3da917ff3cb7a1
#
_entry.id   facfca1fc2392b0faa3da917ff3cb7a1
#
_cell.length_a   1.000
_cell.length_b   1.000
_cell.length_c   1.000
_cell.angle_alpha   90.00
_cell.angle_beta   90.00
_cell.angle_gamma   90.00
#
_symmetry.space_group_name_H-M   'P 1'
#
loop_
_entity.id
_entity.type
_entity.pdbx_description
1 polymer ?
#
loop_
_entity_poly.entity_id
_entity_poly.type
_entity_poly.pdbx_seq_one_letter_code
_entity_poly.pdbx_strand_id
1 'polypeptide(L)'
;MSISSLINPSGTPSVQDNLWSIAASTNSGQTDFKFVFDVFKGSTQLIRAKVYPDPTTGRGYFDAGPVVRNEVTYTWFAPNGTTHMTTDSGIMETQYSIRVGEDYSGVTTLNLSSGNVTAYNWRPPLFKRRKTTIKSNDFITDRFLSTYHNTGENLFIGVNLNQTALSGSVPIRIKTYNYSNTLVTTYTDTKFVSNKYLQLDIGADAIYYEYTVSINADSIKYYTFEIAVDKVGANYTYKMFTVNMVCNGLYTPIPLHFMNNWGMFETARFDLVNRLSMDLERKSFQKRDYVFGNTSVDYYTANNVYYESKVNFNLKENWTYKLTMTPPTDIDWQWLAQLIDSPQIYACIDSNYYPVTIKETNYEYSKHQFNGLKAFEINIELNQPRNGFQR
;
A
#
# COMPACT_ATOMS: atom_id res chain seq x y z
N MET A 1 -34.54 -30.05 5.76
CA MET A 1 -33.56 -28.98 5.45
C MET A 1 -33.78 -27.88 6.45
N SER A 2 -32.77 -27.52 7.16
CA SER A 2 -32.88 -26.64 8.33
C SER A 2 -32.46 -25.20 7.94
N ILE A 3 -31.31 -25.00 7.30
CA ILE A 3 -30.91 -23.68 6.79
C ILE A 3 -31.76 -23.40 5.52
N SER A 4 -32.54 -22.32 5.57
CA SER A 4 -33.44 -21.92 4.49
C SER A 4 -32.81 -20.94 3.48
N SER A 5 -31.87 -20.13 3.94
CA SER A 5 -31.15 -19.19 3.05
C SER A 5 -29.78 -18.79 3.61
N LEU A 6 -28.87 -18.46 2.67
CA LEU A 6 -27.58 -17.84 2.93
C LEU A 6 -27.40 -16.68 1.95
N ILE A 7 -27.22 -15.47 2.48
CA ILE A 7 -26.95 -14.26 1.72
C ILE A 7 -25.51 -13.87 2.00
N ASN A 8 -24.72 -13.75 0.96
CA ASN A 8 -23.32 -13.30 1.03
C ASN A 8 -23.14 -11.91 0.45
N PRO A 9 -22.01 -11.24 0.72
CA PRO A 9 -21.67 -10.00 0.06
C PRO A 9 -21.69 -10.16 -1.47
N SER A 10 -22.23 -9.19 -2.16
CA SER A 10 -22.34 -9.16 -3.62
C SER A 10 -21.58 -8.00 -4.23
N GLY A 11 -21.31 -8.05 -5.54
CA GLY A 11 -20.59 -7.03 -6.28
C GLY A 11 -19.08 -7.14 -6.11
N THR A 12 -18.44 -6.04 -5.70
CA THR A 12 -16.99 -5.94 -5.47
C THR A 12 -16.69 -5.61 -4.00
N PRO A 13 -16.97 -6.54 -3.07
CA PRO A 13 -16.80 -6.27 -1.64
C PRO A 13 -15.33 -6.07 -1.31
N SER A 14 -15.05 -5.12 -0.40
CA SER A 14 -13.70 -4.86 0.10
C SER A 14 -13.36 -5.76 1.28
N VAL A 15 -12.16 -6.32 1.32
CA VAL A 15 -11.64 -7.03 2.51
C VAL A 15 -11.42 -6.08 3.69
N GLN A 16 -11.33 -4.78 3.44
CA GLN A 16 -11.16 -3.74 4.46
C GLN A 16 -12.48 -3.27 5.07
N ASP A 17 -13.61 -3.68 4.51
CA ASP A 17 -14.97 -3.44 5.04
C ASP A 17 -15.52 -4.73 5.67
N ASN A 18 -16.72 -4.64 6.23
CA ASN A 18 -17.42 -5.79 6.79
C ASN A 18 -17.95 -6.70 5.67
N LEU A 19 -17.66 -7.98 5.75
CA LEU A 19 -18.12 -9.01 4.82
C LEU A 19 -19.24 -9.83 5.44
N TRP A 20 -20.43 -9.19 5.59
CA TRP A 20 -21.58 -9.80 6.26
C TRP A 20 -22.17 -10.95 5.45
N SER A 21 -22.24 -12.11 6.10
CA SER A 21 -23.05 -13.24 5.67
C SER A 21 -24.26 -13.42 6.59
N ILE A 22 -25.42 -13.62 6.00
CA ILE A 22 -26.69 -13.68 6.71
C ILE A 22 -27.34 -15.03 6.44
N ALA A 23 -27.61 -15.79 7.48
CA ALA A 23 -28.29 -17.09 7.39
C ALA A 23 -29.67 -17.04 8.04
N ALA A 24 -30.60 -17.80 7.47
CA ALA A 24 -31.89 -18.05 8.07
C ALA A 24 -32.13 -19.57 8.23
N SER A 25 -32.84 -19.95 9.29
CA SER A 25 -33.20 -21.34 9.55
C SER A 25 -34.66 -21.43 10.03
N THR A 26 -35.29 -22.55 9.70
CA THR A 26 -36.59 -22.92 10.23
C THR A 26 -36.54 -23.42 11.68
N ASN A 27 -35.34 -23.77 12.15
CA ASN A 27 -35.09 -24.32 13.49
C ASN A 27 -34.58 -23.26 14.50
N SER A 28 -34.56 -21.98 14.14
CA SER A 28 -33.99 -20.90 14.96
C SER A 28 -34.67 -20.72 16.33
N GLY A 29 -35.87 -21.28 16.54
CA GLY A 29 -36.57 -21.29 17.80
C GLY A 29 -36.26 -22.47 18.75
N GLN A 30 -35.37 -23.39 18.36
CA GLN A 30 -34.96 -24.51 19.19
C GLN A 30 -34.10 -24.06 20.38
N THR A 31 -34.17 -24.82 21.46
CA THR A 31 -33.38 -24.52 22.67
C THR A 31 -31.88 -24.59 22.35
N ASP A 32 -31.13 -23.58 22.79
CA ASP A 32 -29.69 -23.42 22.60
C ASP A 32 -29.24 -23.48 21.13
N PHE A 33 -30.14 -23.04 20.24
CA PHE A 33 -29.83 -22.98 18.82
C PHE A 33 -28.73 -21.96 18.49
N LYS A 34 -27.78 -22.35 17.65
CA LYS A 34 -26.73 -21.50 17.11
C LYS A 34 -26.56 -21.75 15.63
N PHE A 35 -26.35 -20.69 14.86
CA PHE A 35 -25.83 -20.80 13.53
C PHE A 35 -24.33 -21.10 13.58
N VAL A 36 -23.84 -21.99 12.71
CA VAL A 36 -22.44 -22.31 12.55
C VAL A 36 -21.98 -21.81 11.21
N PHE A 37 -20.96 -20.96 11.19
CA PHE A 37 -20.34 -20.45 9.97
C PHE A 37 -18.91 -20.97 9.89
N ASP A 38 -18.60 -21.69 8.80
CA ASP A 38 -17.25 -22.10 8.45
C ASP A 38 -16.77 -21.29 7.25
N VAL A 39 -15.66 -20.59 7.39
CA VAL A 39 -15.02 -19.84 6.29
C VAL A 39 -13.87 -20.65 5.73
N PHE A 40 -13.81 -20.78 4.40
CA PHE A 40 -12.79 -21.52 3.70
C PHE A 40 -12.06 -20.65 2.67
N LYS A 41 -10.75 -20.90 2.52
CA LYS A 41 -9.96 -20.49 1.35
C LYS A 41 -9.55 -21.74 0.59
N GLY A 42 -10.16 -21.95 -0.57
CA GLY A 42 -10.04 -23.24 -1.26
C GLY A 42 -10.57 -24.38 -0.39
N SER A 43 -9.71 -25.35 -0.07
CA SER A 43 -10.04 -26.47 0.82
C SER A 43 -9.70 -26.23 2.30
N THR A 44 -9.00 -25.14 2.63
CA THR A 44 -8.54 -24.86 3.98
C THR A 44 -9.61 -24.11 4.76
N GLN A 45 -10.03 -24.65 5.89
CA GLN A 45 -10.92 -23.98 6.83
C GLN A 45 -10.12 -22.94 7.63
N LEU A 46 -10.51 -21.66 7.52
CA LEU A 46 -9.87 -20.55 8.21
C LEU A 46 -10.42 -20.40 9.63
N ILE A 47 -11.74 -20.50 9.77
CA ILE A 47 -12.42 -20.37 11.06
C ILE A 47 -13.75 -21.12 11.07
N ARG A 48 -14.16 -21.54 12.28
CA ARG A 48 -15.54 -21.93 12.61
C ARG A 48 -16.07 -21.00 13.68
N ALA A 49 -17.19 -20.33 13.42
CA ALA A 49 -17.86 -19.45 14.35
C ALA A 49 -19.28 -19.97 14.66
N LYS A 50 -19.67 -19.91 15.91
CA LYS A 50 -21.05 -20.20 16.36
C LYS A 50 -21.70 -18.90 16.82
N VAL A 51 -22.84 -18.57 16.25
CA VAL A 51 -23.54 -17.29 16.48
C VAL A 51 -24.97 -17.56 16.88
N TYR A 52 -25.43 -16.93 17.95
CA TYR A 52 -26.85 -16.99 18.34
C TYR A 52 -27.71 -16.24 17.32
N PRO A 53 -28.96 -16.65 17.13
CA PRO A 53 -29.94 -15.90 16.37
C PRO A 53 -30.09 -14.48 16.91
N ASP A 54 -30.18 -13.52 16.03
CA ASP A 54 -30.57 -12.16 16.40
C ASP A 54 -32.01 -12.19 16.97
N PRO A 55 -32.29 -11.64 18.17
CA PRO A 55 -33.56 -11.76 18.82
C PRO A 55 -34.72 -11.09 18.07
N THR A 56 -34.42 -10.13 17.20
CA THR A 56 -35.42 -9.38 16.42
C THR A 56 -35.78 -10.08 15.12
N THR A 57 -34.76 -10.61 14.42
CA THR A 57 -34.92 -11.16 13.07
C THR A 57 -34.91 -12.69 13.02
N GLY A 58 -34.46 -13.35 14.08
CA GLY A 58 -34.22 -14.80 14.12
C GLY A 58 -33.13 -15.29 13.20
N ARG A 59 -32.30 -14.39 12.61
CA ARG A 59 -31.25 -14.69 11.66
C ARG A 59 -29.88 -14.74 12.31
N GLY A 60 -28.95 -15.49 11.69
CA GLY A 60 -27.54 -15.46 12.05
C GLY A 60 -26.78 -14.44 11.19
N TYR A 61 -25.99 -13.60 11.84
CA TYR A 61 -25.14 -12.61 11.19
C TYR A 61 -23.69 -12.90 11.51
N PHE A 62 -22.87 -13.05 10.49
CA PHE A 62 -21.44 -13.30 10.66
C PHE A 62 -20.63 -12.40 9.73
N ASP A 63 -19.63 -11.69 10.28
CA ASP A 63 -18.69 -10.88 9.53
C ASP A 63 -17.42 -11.67 9.26
N ALA A 64 -17.19 -12.05 7.99
CA ALA A 64 -16.01 -12.75 7.54
C ALA A 64 -14.81 -11.78 7.32
N GLY A 65 -15.04 -10.46 7.32
CA GLY A 65 -14.03 -9.44 7.01
C GLY A 65 -12.71 -9.60 7.77
N PRO A 66 -12.72 -9.69 9.12
CA PRO A 66 -11.49 -9.83 9.90
C PRO A 66 -10.65 -11.06 9.51
N VAL A 67 -11.30 -12.17 9.18
CA VAL A 67 -10.63 -13.43 8.81
C VAL A 67 -10.08 -13.35 7.40
N VAL A 68 -10.91 -12.90 6.44
CA VAL A 68 -10.54 -12.81 5.02
C VAL A 68 -9.44 -11.77 4.80
N ARG A 69 -9.41 -10.70 5.60
CA ARG A 69 -8.35 -9.68 5.55
C ARG A 69 -6.98 -10.25 5.84
N ASN A 70 -6.86 -11.20 6.75
CA ASN A 70 -5.59 -11.86 7.06
C ASN A 70 -5.06 -12.74 5.92
N GLU A 71 -5.91 -13.07 4.96
CA GLU A 71 -5.56 -13.88 3.79
C GLU A 71 -5.07 -13.06 2.60
N VAL A 72 -5.13 -11.73 2.70
CA VAL A 72 -4.57 -10.81 1.71
C VAL A 72 -3.15 -10.49 2.10
N THR A 73 -2.21 -10.84 1.23
CA THR A 73 -0.80 -10.55 1.42
C THR A 73 -0.42 -9.29 0.66
N TYR A 74 0.42 -8.46 1.28
CA TYR A 74 1.01 -7.30 0.64
C TYR A 74 2.41 -7.69 0.18
N THR A 75 2.62 -7.82 -1.13
CA THR A 75 3.93 -8.13 -1.67
C THR A 75 4.52 -6.88 -2.30
N TRP A 76 5.64 -6.43 -1.74
CA TRP A 76 6.41 -5.36 -2.35
C TRP A 76 7.04 -5.82 -3.66
N PHE A 77 6.87 -5.03 -4.69
CA PHE A 77 7.57 -5.18 -5.95
C PHE A 77 8.77 -4.24 -5.97
N ALA A 78 9.97 -4.80 -5.80
CA ALA A 78 11.20 -4.04 -6.01
C ALA A 78 11.69 -4.25 -7.45
N PRO A 79 11.81 -3.21 -8.27
CA PRO A 79 12.44 -3.33 -9.59
C PRO A 79 13.90 -3.78 -9.43
N ASN A 80 14.33 -4.68 -10.27
CA ASN A 80 15.68 -5.26 -10.19
C ASN A 80 16.55 -4.97 -11.44
N GLY A 81 16.32 -3.85 -12.09
CA GLY A 81 17.07 -3.43 -13.27
C GLY A 81 16.65 -4.12 -14.58
N THR A 82 15.91 -5.21 -14.53
CA THR A 82 15.40 -5.94 -15.71
C THR A 82 13.91 -6.21 -15.68
N THR A 83 13.28 -6.11 -14.51
CA THR A 83 11.85 -6.37 -14.33
C THR A 83 11.15 -5.11 -13.82
N HIS A 84 10.43 -4.45 -14.70
CA HIS A 84 9.70 -3.20 -14.43
C HIS A 84 8.19 -3.35 -14.50
N MET A 85 7.73 -4.57 -14.69
CA MET A 85 6.31 -4.91 -14.72
C MET A 85 6.08 -6.21 -13.96
N THR A 86 5.11 -6.24 -13.07
CA THR A 86 4.66 -7.46 -12.43
C THR A 86 3.15 -7.61 -12.50
N THR A 87 2.71 -8.83 -12.66
CA THR A 87 1.29 -9.17 -12.55
C THR A 87 0.97 -9.51 -11.12
N ASP A 88 -0.11 -8.94 -10.61
CA ASP A 88 -0.58 -9.29 -9.27
C ASP A 88 -1.13 -10.72 -9.24
N SER A 89 -0.61 -11.53 -8.34
CA SER A 89 -1.04 -12.92 -8.13
C SER A 89 -1.78 -13.13 -6.81
N GLY A 90 -2.43 -12.11 -6.24
CA GLY A 90 -3.19 -12.27 -5.01
C GLY A 90 -3.18 -11.08 -4.06
N ILE A 91 -2.59 -9.97 -4.46
CA ILE A 91 -2.60 -8.73 -3.68
C ILE A 91 -3.96 -8.05 -3.77
N MET A 92 -4.57 -8.06 -4.96
CA MET A 92 -5.78 -7.30 -5.28
C MET A 92 -7.07 -8.03 -4.97
N GLU A 93 -7.07 -9.35 -4.95
CA GLU A 93 -8.27 -10.12 -4.67
C GLU A 93 -7.96 -11.44 -3.95
N THR A 94 -8.89 -11.86 -3.12
CA THR A 94 -8.89 -13.19 -2.52
C THR A 94 -10.27 -13.83 -2.67
N GLN A 95 -10.28 -15.14 -2.85
CA GLN A 95 -11.52 -15.90 -2.93
C GLN A 95 -11.74 -16.69 -1.65
N TYR A 96 -12.95 -16.66 -1.14
CA TYR A 96 -13.37 -17.45 0.01
C TYR A 96 -14.76 -18.03 -0.21
N SER A 97 -15.09 -19.06 0.53
CA SER A 97 -16.44 -19.61 0.57
C SER A 97 -16.91 -19.78 2.01
N ILE A 98 -18.21 -19.77 2.22
CA ILE A 98 -18.82 -19.95 3.54
C ILE A 98 -19.71 -21.16 3.50
N ARG A 99 -19.56 -22.05 4.48
CA ARG A 99 -20.52 -23.10 4.78
C ARG A 99 -21.28 -22.70 6.03
N VAL A 100 -22.59 -22.84 5.98
CA VAL A 100 -23.45 -22.55 7.12
C VAL A 100 -24.20 -23.79 7.56
N GLY A 101 -24.38 -23.90 8.85
CA GLY A 101 -25.11 -24.98 9.47
C GLY A 101 -25.74 -24.58 10.78
N GLU A 102 -26.18 -25.56 11.51
CA GLU A 102 -26.89 -25.45 12.75
C GLU A 102 -26.23 -26.24 13.85
N ASP A 103 -26.31 -25.75 15.07
CA ASP A 103 -25.87 -26.43 16.28
C ASP A 103 -26.98 -26.27 17.33
N TYR A 104 -27.62 -27.38 17.66
CA TYR A 104 -28.58 -27.47 18.74
C TYR A 104 -28.67 -28.93 19.21
N SER A 105 -29.08 -29.15 20.45
CA SER A 105 -29.14 -30.50 21.04
C SER A 105 -27.82 -31.27 20.98
N GLY A 106 -26.68 -30.56 21.01
CA GLY A 106 -25.32 -31.15 20.97
C GLY A 106 -24.85 -31.67 19.62
N VAL A 107 -25.59 -31.43 18.54
CA VAL A 107 -25.26 -31.87 17.18
C VAL A 107 -25.04 -30.66 16.27
N THR A 108 -23.90 -30.63 15.62
CA THR A 108 -23.59 -29.64 14.57
C THR A 108 -23.80 -30.24 13.19
N THR A 109 -24.64 -29.62 12.38
CA THR A 109 -24.92 -30.05 11.01
C THR A 109 -24.67 -28.92 10.03
N LEU A 110 -23.76 -29.10 9.05
CA LEU A 110 -23.46 -28.15 7.99
C LEU A 110 -24.27 -28.48 6.74
N ASN A 111 -25.19 -27.62 6.34
CA ASN A 111 -26.21 -27.97 5.35
C ASN A 111 -26.14 -27.15 4.05
N LEU A 112 -25.57 -25.95 4.07
CA LEU A 112 -25.54 -25.07 2.93
C LEU A 112 -24.14 -24.47 2.73
N SER A 113 -23.67 -24.46 1.49
CA SER A 113 -22.41 -23.84 1.12
C SER A 113 -22.65 -22.70 0.14
N SER A 114 -21.95 -21.58 0.32
CA SER A 114 -21.89 -20.54 -0.70
C SER A 114 -21.02 -21.02 -1.86
N GLY A 115 -21.24 -20.46 -3.05
CA GLY A 115 -20.18 -20.41 -4.06
C GLY A 115 -19.01 -19.56 -3.58
N ASN A 116 -17.95 -19.50 -4.38
CA ASN A 116 -16.82 -18.62 -4.08
C ASN A 116 -17.25 -17.15 -4.13
N VAL A 117 -16.89 -16.41 -3.10
CA VAL A 117 -17.04 -14.96 -3.04
C VAL A 117 -15.65 -14.36 -3.26
N THR A 118 -15.55 -13.46 -4.24
CA THR A 118 -14.31 -12.71 -4.47
C THR A 118 -14.37 -11.41 -3.70
N ALA A 119 -13.41 -11.20 -2.79
CA ALA A 119 -13.24 -9.96 -2.06
C ALA A 119 -11.96 -9.26 -2.52
N TYR A 120 -12.01 -7.94 -2.60
CA TYR A 120 -10.97 -7.12 -3.20
C TYR A 120 -10.19 -6.34 -2.14
N ASN A 121 -8.88 -6.25 -2.32
CA ASN A 121 -8.01 -5.49 -1.42
C ASN A 121 -8.02 -4.00 -1.79
N TRP A 122 -9.13 -3.34 -1.54
CA TRP A 122 -9.25 -1.89 -1.70
C TRP A 122 -9.94 -1.30 -0.49
N ARG A 123 -9.62 -0.06 -0.17
CA ARG A 123 -10.18 0.66 0.97
C ARG A 123 -11.06 1.79 0.45
N PRO A 124 -12.38 1.59 0.45
CA PRO A 124 -13.28 2.65 -0.01
C PRO A 124 -13.18 3.87 0.92
N PRO A 125 -13.20 5.09 0.38
CA PRO A 125 -13.30 6.31 1.18
C PRO A 125 -14.51 6.22 2.14
N LEU A 126 -14.34 6.69 3.37
CA LEU A 126 -15.32 6.54 4.46
C LEU A 126 -16.76 6.93 4.06
N PHE A 127 -16.90 8.01 3.28
CA PHE A 127 -18.21 8.52 2.82
C PHE A 127 -18.75 7.82 1.56
N LYS A 128 -17.95 6.97 0.90
CA LYS A 128 -18.33 6.24 -0.31
C LYS A 128 -18.45 4.74 -0.09
N ARG A 129 -18.38 4.27 1.15
CA ARG A 129 -18.58 2.86 1.49
C ARG A 129 -19.84 2.32 0.84
N ARG A 130 -19.73 1.14 0.24
CA ARG A 130 -20.82 0.40 -0.43
C ARG A 130 -21.38 1.03 -1.72
N LYS A 131 -20.89 2.21 -2.13
CA LYS A 131 -21.35 2.86 -3.37
C LYS A 131 -20.28 2.94 -4.46
N THR A 132 -19.04 2.59 -4.13
CA THR A 132 -17.93 2.65 -5.08
C THR A 132 -17.56 1.23 -5.50
N THR A 133 -17.43 1.02 -6.78
CA THR A 133 -16.87 -0.19 -7.37
C THR A 133 -15.40 0.04 -7.64
N ILE A 134 -14.60 -1.03 -7.63
CA ILE A 134 -13.21 -0.94 -8.04
C ILE A 134 -13.11 -0.36 -9.47
N LYS A 135 -12.13 0.50 -9.70
CA LYS A 135 -11.89 1.04 -11.06
C LYS A 135 -11.57 -0.11 -12.00
N SER A 136 -12.33 -0.21 -13.08
CA SER A 136 -12.17 -1.24 -14.11
C SER A 136 -11.71 -0.59 -15.40
N ASN A 137 -10.84 -1.28 -16.13
CA ASN A 137 -10.32 -0.84 -17.42
C ASN A 137 -9.69 0.56 -17.36
N ASP A 138 -8.89 0.79 -16.30
CA ASP A 138 -8.28 2.09 -16.03
C ASP A 138 -7.03 1.97 -15.15
N PHE A 139 -6.31 3.09 -15.00
CA PHE A 139 -5.32 3.22 -13.93
C PHE A 139 -6.00 3.18 -12.57
N ILE A 140 -5.42 2.39 -11.65
CA ILE A 140 -5.93 2.21 -10.30
C ILE A 140 -5.26 3.25 -9.38
N THR A 141 -5.61 4.51 -9.59
CA THR A 141 -5.06 5.65 -8.86
C THR A 141 -6.12 6.72 -8.65
N ASP A 142 -5.97 7.52 -7.61
CA ASP A 142 -6.76 8.73 -7.37
C ASP A 142 -5.97 10.00 -7.65
N ARG A 143 -4.68 9.88 -8.02
CA ARG A 143 -3.87 11.03 -8.43
C ARG A 143 -4.31 11.56 -9.80
N PHE A 144 -3.93 12.78 -10.11
CA PHE A 144 -4.02 13.31 -11.46
C PHE A 144 -3.09 12.52 -12.39
N LEU A 145 -3.57 12.19 -13.60
CA LEU A 145 -2.83 11.36 -14.57
C LEU A 145 -1.68 12.14 -15.25
N SER A 146 -0.99 12.93 -14.47
CA SER A 146 0.22 13.65 -14.86
C SER A 146 1.11 13.84 -13.63
N THR A 147 2.40 13.72 -13.79
CA THR A 147 3.36 13.90 -12.70
C THR A 147 4.65 14.53 -13.17
N TYR A 148 5.49 14.94 -12.23
CA TYR A 148 6.86 15.36 -12.45
C TYR A 148 7.80 14.23 -12.03
N HIS A 149 8.85 13.97 -12.86
CA HIS A 149 9.76 12.85 -12.68
C HIS A 149 11.14 13.19 -13.22
N ASN A 150 12.16 12.50 -12.72
CA ASN A 150 13.52 12.61 -13.23
C ASN A 150 14.06 11.24 -13.64
N THR A 151 15.13 11.22 -14.41
CA THR A 151 15.91 10.00 -14.68
C THR A 151 16.51 9.47 -13.37
N GLY A 152 16.68 8.15 -13.28
CA GLY A 152 17.19 7.49 -12.07
C GLY A 152 16.19 7.24 -10.97
N GLU A 153 14.92 7.61 -11.16
CA GLU A 153 13.85 7.38 -10.17
C GLU A 153 12.84 6.38 -10.71
N ASN A 154 12.24 5.57 -9.83
CA ASN A 154 11.15 4.67 -10.17
C ASN A 154 9.80 5.37 -9.99
N LEU A 155 8.88 5.12 -10.90
CA LEU A 155 7.54 5.68 -10.90
C LEU A 155 6.50 4.57 -10.99
N PHE A 156 5.94 4.17 -9.85
CA PHE A 156 4.97 3.09 -9.79
C PHE A 156 3.55 3.54 -10.07
N ILE A 157 2.81 2.72 -10.81
CA ILE A 157 1.37 2.88 -11.05
C ILE A 157 0.71 1.51 -11.25
N GLY A 158 -0.52 1.38 -10.74
CA GLY A 158 -1.34 0.19 -10.94
C GLY A 158 -2.32 0.36 -12.09
N VAL A 159 -2.62 -0.75 -12.80
CA VAL A 159 -3.59 -0.78 -13.90
C VAL A 159 -4.52 -1.98 -13.74
N ASN A 160 -5.81 -1.78 -14.02
CA ASN A 160 -6.80 -2.85 -14.14
C ASN A 160 -7.22 -3.01 -15.61
N LEU A 161 -7.05 -4.20 -16.15
CA LEU A 161 -7.25 -4.54 -17.54
C LEU A 161 -8.51 -5.39 -17.75
N ASN A 162 -9.18 -5.22 -18.86
CA ASN A 162 -10.12 -6.22 -19.37
C ASN A 162 -9.35 -7.35 -20.08
N GLN A 163 -8.76 -8.24 -19.29
CA GLN A 163 -7.90 -9.31 -19.81
C GLN A 163 -8.62 -10.21 -20.82
N THR A 164 -9.91 -10.49 -20.59
CA THR A 164 -10.71 -11.33 -21.50
C THR A 164 -10.82 -10.69 -22.89
N ALA A 165 -11.08 -9.38 -22.96
CA ALA A 165 -11.18 -8.66 -24.22
C ALA A 165 -9.81 -8.51 -24.91
N LEU A 166 -8.73 -8.34 -24.13
CA LEU A 166 -7.36 -8.21 -24.65
C LEU A 166 -6.73 -9.55 -25.03
N SER A 167 -7.33 -10.68 -24.62
CA SER A 167 -6.79 -12.04 -24.88
C SER A 167 -5.35 -12.22 -24.43
N GLY A 168 -4.96 -11.57 -23.33
CA GLY A 168 -3.61 -11.59 -22.78
C GLY A 168 -2.58 -10.72 -23.50
N SER A 169 -2.89 -10.09 -24.63
CA SER A 169 -1.99 -9.21 -25.38
C SER A 169 -2.31 -7.76 -25.12
N VAL A 170 -1.41 -7.05 -24.44
CA VAL A 170 -1.60 -5.66 -24.01
C VAL A 170 -0.68 -4.73 -24.78
N PRO A 171 -1.21 -4.00 -25.79
CA PRO A 171 -0.44 -2.99 -26.50
C PRO A 171 -0.10 -1.79 -25.59
N ILE A 172 1.15 -1.36 -25.68
CA ILE A 172 1.68 -0.20 -24.96
C ILE A 172 2.26 0.75 -25.98
N ARG A 173 2.06 2.05 -25.80
CA ARG A 173 2.65 3.11 -26.60
C ARG A 173 3.34 4.13 -25.72
N ILE A 174 4.55 4.53 -26.11
CA ILE A 174 5.31 5.56 -25.45
C ILE A 174 5.60 6.64 -26.50
N LYS A 175 5.20 7.88 -26.18
CA LYS A 175 5.45 9.02 -27.05
C LYS A 175 6.25 10.05 -26.28
N THR A 176 7.35 10.51 -26.86
CA THR A 176 8.23 11.52 -26.27
C THR A 176 8.09 12.85 -26.98
N TYR A 177 8.14 13.95 -26.22
CA TYR A 177 7.93 15.31 -26.71
C TYR A 177 9.06 16.23 -26.25
N ASN A 178 9.55 17.05 -27.15
CA ASN A 178 10.60 18.03 -26.84
C ASN A 178 10.02 19.31 -26.18
N TYR A 179 10.89 20.25 -25.86
CA TYR A 179 10.50 21.53 -25.23
C TYR A 179 9.63 22.42 -26.12
N SER A 180 9.59 22.20 -27.44
CA SER A 180 8.66 22.84 -28.36
C SER A 180 7.31 22.12 -28.47
N ASN A 181 7.05 21.12 -27.62
CA ASN A 181 5.87 20.22 -27.65
C ASN A 181 5.74 19.46 -28.98
N THR A 182 6.84 19.23 -29.70
CA THR A 182 6.87 18.44 -30.93
C THR A 182 7.12 16.99 -30.57
N LEU A 183 6.37 16.08 -31.17
CA LEU A 183 6.57 14.64 -31.04
C LEU A 183 7.95 14.26 -31.60
N VAL A 184 8.79 13.64 -30.77
CA VAL A 184 10.12 13.18 -31.16
C VAL A 184 10.11 11.73 -31.59
N THR A 185 9.51 10.86 -30.77
CA THR A 185 9.49 9.42 -31.03
C THR A 185 8.16 8.84 -30.56
N THR A 186 7.67 7.84 -31.32
CA THR A 186 6.60 6.95 -30.91
C THR A 186 7.14 5.54 -30.90
N TYR A 187 7.08 4.90 -29.75
CA TYR A 187 7.37 3.49 -29.60
C TYR A 187 6.10 2.72 -29.32
N THR A 188 5.97 1.54 -29.90
CA THR A 188 4.81 0.65 -29.67
C THR A 188 5.32 -0.77 -29.45
N ASP A 189 4.85 -1.38 -28.38
CA ASP A 189 5.13 -2.78 -28.04
C ASP A 189 3.86 -3.48 -27.58
N THR A 190 3.91 -4.81 -27.50
CA THR A 190 2.81 -5.63 -27.02
C THR A 190 3.34 -6.60 -25.99
N LYS A 191 2.90 -6.46 -24.77
CA LYS A 191 3.27 -7.35 -23.67
C LYS A 191 2.23 -8.44 -23.48
N PHE A 192 2.69 -9.64 -23.18
CA PHE A 192 1.79 -10.72 -22.76
C PHE A 192 1.56 -10.62 -21.24
N VAL A 193 0.29 -10.66 -20.85
CA VAL A 193 -0.12 -10.48 -19.46
C VAL A 193 -1.14 -11.56 -19.08
N SER A 194 -0.84 -12.31 -18.04
CA SER A 194 -1.68 -13.41 -17.54
C SER A 194 -2.81 -12.97 -16.60
N ASN A 195 -2.67 -11.81 -15.95
CA ASN A 195 -3.60 -11.31 -14.95
C ASN A 195 -4.20 -9.97 -15.35
N LYS A 196 -5.36 -9.64 -14.77
CA LYS A 196 -6.06 -8.37 -15.04
C LYS A 196 -5.45 -7.17 -14.32
N TYR A 197 -4.67 -7.40 -13.27
CA TYR A 197 -4.01 -6.34 -12.49
C TYR A 197 -2.52 -6.32 -12.79
N LEU A 198 -2.01 -5.13 -13.08
CA LEU A 198 -0.60 -4.89 -13.33
C LEU A 198 -0.07 -3.82 -12.40
N GLN A 199 1.08 -4.09 -11.80
CA GLN A 199 1.93 -3.08 -11.18
C GLN A 199 3.02 -2.73 -12.18
N LEU A 200 3.12 -1.47 -12.56
CA LEU A 200 4.07 -0.97 -13.54
C LEU A 200 5.02 0.01 -12.90
N ASP A 201 6.28 -0.06 -13.31
CA ASP A 201 7.22 1.05 -13.18
C ASP A 201 7.28 1.75 -14.54
N ILE A 202 6.85 2.99 -14.59
CA ILE A 202 6.83 3.83 -15.78
C ILE A 202 7.84 4.97 -15.71
N GLY A 203 8.83 4.88 -14.79
CA GLY A 203 9.95 5.82 -14.72
C GLY A 203 10.80 5.79 -15.98
N ALA A 204 11.60 6.84 -16.21
CA ALA A 204 12.39 7.00 -17.42
C ALA A 204 13.37 5.85 -17.64
N ASP A 205 14.04 5.40 -16.57
CA ASP A 205 14.98 4.28 -16.64
C ASP A 205 14.28 2.95 -16.89
N ALA A 206 13.11 2.72 -16.27
CA ALA A 206 12.31 1.54 -16.52
C ALA A 206 11.89 1.45 -18.00
N ILE A 207 11.50 2.58 -18.59
CA ILE A 207 11.15 2.67 -20.00
C ILE A 207 12.37 2.38 -20.90
N TYR A 208 13.55 2.85 -20.51
CA TYR A 208 14.76 2.53 -21.25
C TYR A 208 15.08 1.03 -21.23
N TYR A 209 15.06 0.40 -20.05
CA TYR A 209 15.36 -1.03 -19.91
C TYR A 209 14.31 -1.93 -20.55
N GLU A 210 13.04 -1.60 -20.41
CA GLU A 210 11.93 -2.45 -20.86
C GLU A 210 11.64 -2.29 -22.36
N TYR A 211 11.85 -1.08 -22.90
CA TYR A 211 11.42 -0.71 -24.27
C TYR A 211 12.55 -0.13 -25.13
N THR A 212 13.78 0.00 -24.62
CA THR A 212 14.93 0.63 -25.31
C THR A 212 14.67 2.06 -25.78
N VAL A 213 13.75 2.78 -25.11
CA VAL A 213 13.44 4.18 -25.40
C VAL A 213 14.21 5.08 -24.45
N SER A 214 15.25 5.76 -24.98
CA SER A 214 16.01 6.71 -24.18
C SER A 214 15.19 7.98 -23.91
N ILE A 215 15.02 8.32 -22.63
CA ILE A 215 14.38 9.53 -22.18
C ILE A 215 15.41 10.36 -21.43
N ASN A 216 15.83 11.48 -22.06
CA ASN A 216 16.78 12.40 -21.46
C ASN A 216 16.09 13.74 -21.16
N ALA A 217 16.16 14.18 -19.92
CA ALA A 217 15.56 15.43 -19.46
C ALA A 217 16.11 16.68 -20.18
N ASP A 218 17.31 16.63 -20.75
CA ASP A 218 17.89 17.74 -21.51
C ASP A 218 17.21 17.99 -22.86
N SER A 219 16.62 16.94 -23.45
CA SER A 219 16.00 16.99 -24.78
C SER A 219 14.50 16.71 -24.77
N ILE A 220 14.01 15.95 -23.80
CA ILE A 220 12.61 15.55 -23.65
C ILE A 220 11.96 16.35 -22.53
N LYS A 221 10.91 17.11 -22.86
CA LYS A 221 10.13 17.88 -21.90
C LYS A 221 9.17 16.99 -21.12
N TYR A 222 8.50 16.08 -21.82
CA TYR A 222 7.60 15.09 -21.23
C TYR A 222 7.45 13.89 -22.16
N TYR A 223 6.95 12.80 -21.60
CA TYR A 223 6.48 11.64 -22.35
C TYR A 223 5.11 11.20 -21.88
N THR A 224 4.40 10.48 -22.75
CA THR A 224 3.15 9.83 -22.41
C THR A 224 3.33 8.32 -22.44
N PHE A 225 2.84 7.66 -21.39
CA PHE A 225 2.71 6.22 -21.31
C PHE A 225 1.25 5.87 -21.55
N GLU A 226 0.98 5.18 -22.66
CA GLU A 226 -0.35 4.75 -23.06
C GLU A 226 -0.42 3.23 -23.00
N ILE A 227 -1.41 2.68 -22.28
CA ILE A 227 -1.65 1.24 -22.19
C ILE A 227 -3.07 0.91 -22.62
N ALA A 228 -3.22 -0.14 -23.44
CA ALA A 228 -4.53 -0.65 -23.79
C ALA A 228 -5.14 -1.37 -22.59
N VAL A 229 -6.28 -0.86 -22.11
CA VAL A 229 -6.99 -1.42 -20.95
C VAL A 229 -8.20 -2.25 -21.34
N ASP A 230 -8.68 -2.09 -22.57
CA ASP A 230 -9.85 -2.79 -23.11
C ASP A 230 -9.76 -2.91 -24.64
N LYS A 231 -10.55 -3.81 -25.21
CA LYS A 231 -10.67 -4.01 -26.65
C LYS A 231 -12.12 -4.28 -27.04
N VAL A 232 -12.65 -3.50 -27.97
CA VAL A 232 -13.99 -3.70 -28.52
C VAL A 232 -13.87 -3.96 -30.04
N GLY A 233 -14.10 -5.17 -30.44
CA GLY A 233 -13.86 -5.61 -31.83
C GLY A 233 -12.38 -5.52 -32.19
N ALA A 234 -12.04 -4.73 -33.21
CA ALA A 234 -10.65 -4.50 -33.64
C ALA A 234 -9.98 -3.29 -32.89
N ASN A 235 -10.74 -2.50 -32.16
CA ASN A 235 -10.28 -1.25 -31.57
C ASN A 235 -9.84 -1.42 -30.11
N TYR A 236 -8.64 -0.92 -29.79
CA TYR A 236 -8.13 -0.85 -28.42
C TYR A 236 -8.53 0.48 -27.75
N THR A 237 -8.94 0.39 -26.49
CA THR A 237 -9.15 1.55 -25.63
C THR A 237 -7.88 1.78 -24.82
N TYR A 238 -7.22 2.91 -25.06
CA TYR A 238 -6.01 3.29 -24.34
C TYR A 238 -6.31 4.24 -23.20
N LYS A 239 -5.58 4.07 -22.10
CA LYS A 239 -5.44 5.05 -21.02
C LYS A 239 -4.06 5.64 -21.07
N MET A 240 -3.94 6.93 -20.77
CA MET A 240 -2.73 7.71 -20.91
C MET A 240 -2.32 8.30 -19.56
N PHE A 241 -1.04 8.19 -19.27
CA PHE A 241 -0.39 8.87 -18.14
C PHE A 241 0.72 9.77 -18.69
N THR A 242 0.77 11.02 -18.25
CA THR A 242 1.77 11.99 -18.70
C THR A 242 2.84 12.16 -17.65
N VAL A 243 4.10 12.07 -18.04
CA VAL A 243 5.25 12.27 -17.17
C VAL A 243 6.06 13.46 -17.66
N ASN A 244 6.08 14.52 -16.88
CA ASN A 244 6.85 15.71 -17.17
C ASN A 244 8.26 15.53 -16.62
N MET A 245 9.26 15.67 -17.49
CA MET A 245 10.65 15.57 -17.08
C MET A 245 11.08 16.83 -16.35
N VAL A 246 11.77 16.65 -15.24
CA VAL A 246 12.36 17.75 -14.48
C VAL A 246 13.85 17.50 -14.31
N CYS A 247 14.63 18.56 -14.38
CA CYS A 247 16.06 18.49 -14.03
C CYS A 247 16.21 18.28 -12.52
N ASN A 248 17.33 17.74 -12.11
CA ASN A 248 17.70 17.67 -10.70
C ASN A 248 17.68 19.07 -10.10
N GLY A 249 16.90 19.24 -9.05
CA GLY A 249 16.89 20.45 -8.26
C GLY A 249 18.14 20.56 -7.38
N LEU A 250 18.12 21.54 -6.46
CA LEU A 250 19.19 21.74 -5.49
C LEU A 250 19.31 20.56 -4.48
N TYR A 251 18.23 19.83 -4.27
CA TYR A 251 18.15 18.74 -3.31
C TYR A 251 17.93 17.42 -4.02
N THR A 252 18.55 16.36 -3.51
CA THR A 252 18.28 14.99 -3.98
C THR A 252 16.88 14.59 -3.56
N PRO A 253 15.98 14.27 -4.48
CA PRO A 253 14.62 13.86 -4.14
C PRO A 253 14.62 12.50 -3.43
N ILE A 254 13.67 12.33 -2.53
CA ILE A 254 13.39 11.04 -1.89
C ILE A 254 11.99 10.60 -2.33
N PRO A 255 11.89 9.65 -3.27
CA PRO A 255 10.62 9.06 -3.63
C PRO A 255 10.13 8.12 -2.54
N LEU A 256 8.86 8.26 -2.17
CA LEU A 256 8.14 7.33 -1.31
C LEU A 256 7.20 6.48 -2.16
N HIS A 257 7.37 5.18 -2.06
CA HIS A 257 6.49 4.20 -2.70
C HIS A 257 5.53 3.67 -1.65
N PHE A 258 4.25 3.85 -1.86
CA PHE A 258 3.23 3.49 -0.88
C PHE A 258 2.06 2.76 -1.53
N MET A 259 1.42 1.91 -0.76
CA MET A 259 0.20 1.25 -1.19
C MET A 259 -0.97 2.22 -1.09
N ASN A 260 -1.63 2.47 -2.23
CA ASN A 260 -2.79 3.34 -2.30
C ASN A 260 -4.08 2.65 -1.79
N ASN A 261 -5.18 3.39 -1.72
CA ASN A 261 -6.48 2.85 -1.29
C ASN A 261 -7.04 1.75 -2.20
N TRP A 262 -6.48 1.56 -3.38
CA TRP A 262 -6.88 0.52 -4.34
C TRP A 262 -6.02 -0.74 -4.25
N GLY A 263 -5.06 -0.80 -3.31
CA GLY A 263 -4.18 -1.95 -3.08
C GLY A 263 -2.96 -2.03 -3.99
N MET A 264 -2.66 -0.99 -4.76
CA MET A 264 -1.50 -0.93 -5.65
C MET A 264 -0.46 0.08 -5.14
N PHE A 265 0.80 -0.13 -5.50
CA PHE A 265 1.86 0.81 -5.16
C PHE A 265 1.88 2.01 -6.10
N GLU A 266 2.09 3.18 -5.51
CA GLU A 266 2.29 4.44 -6.21
C GLU A 266 3.50 5.18 -5.65
N THR A 267 4.00 6.14 -6.42
CA THR A 267 5.17 6.93 -6.05
C THR A 267 4.80 8.38 -5.78
N ALA A 268 5.14 8.88 -4.60
CA ALA A 268 5.14 10.30 -4.26
C ALA A 268 6.58 10.79 -4.19
N ARG A 269 6.90 11.85 -4.96
CA ARG A 269 8.24 12.41 -5.07
C ARG A 269 8.39 13.62 -4.17
N PHE A 270 9.28 13.53 -3.17
CA PHE A 270 9.62 14.64 -2.28
C PHE A 270 10.92 15.27 -2.74
N ASP A 271 10.83 16.40 -3.42
CA ASP A 271 11.92 17.06 -4.16
C ASP A 271 12.33 18.41 -3.57
N LEU A 272 11.72 18.84 -2.49
CA LEU A 272 12.13 20.02 -1.75
C LEU A 272 13.13 19.66 -0.64
N VAL A 273 13.24 20.52 0.37
CA VAL A 273 14.17 20.34 1.48
C VAL A 273 13.89 19.06 2.25
N ASN A 274 14.87 18.16 2.29
CA ASN A 274 14.85 16.96 3.12
C ASN A 274 15.80 17.15 4.30
N ARG A 275 15.34 16.84 5.51
CA ARG A 275 16.16 16.97 6.72
C ARG A 275 16.23 15.63 7.43
N LEU A 276 17.45 15.16 7.65
CA LEU A 276 17.70 13.97 8.46
C LEU A 276 17.97 14.40 9.91
N SER A 277 17.29 13.79 10.85
CA SER A 277 17.50 13.93 12.28
C SER A 277 17.70 12.58 12.95
N MET A 278 18.42 12.56 14.03
CA MET A 278 18.68 11.38 14.84
C MET A 278 18.24 11.63 16.26
N ASP A 279 17.29 10.84 16.75
CA ASP A 279 16.87 10.81 18.13
C ASP A 279 17.60 9.70 18.88
N LEU A 280 18.25 10.05 20.00
CA LEU A 280 19.00 9.11 20.83
C LEU A 280 18.26 8.84 22.12
N GLU A 281 17.81 7.61 22.31
CA GLU A 281 17.35 7.11 23.60
C GLU A 281 18.52 6.50 24.36
N ARG A 282 18.82 7.03 25.57
CA ARG A 282 19.92 6.56 26.41
C ARG A 282 19.38 5.96 27.70
N LYS A 283 19.73 4.73 27.96
CA LYS A 283 19.52 4.11 29.28
C LYS A 283 20.81 4.14 30.04
N SER A 284 20.77 4.70 31.24
CA SER A 284 21.94 4.84 32.10
C SER A 284 21.64 4.31 33.48
N PHE A 285 22.67 3.90 34.19
CA PHE A 285 22.62 3.61 35.62
C PHE A 285 23.67 4.40 36.34
N GLN A 286 23.42 4.64 37.63
CA GLN A 286 24.37 5.31 38.51
C GLN A 286 25.22 4.26 39.20
N LYS A 287 26.52 4.44 39.17
CA LYS A 287 27.50 3.67 39.96
C LYS A 287 28.24 4.60 40.92
N ARG A 288 29.02 4.01 41.81
CA ARG A 288 29.89 4.79 42.69
C ARG A 288 30.94 5.52 41.86
N ASP A 289 31.15 6.78 42.14
CA ASP A 289 32.15 7.67 41.55
C ASP A 289 33.44 7.75 42.41
N TYR A 290 33.64 6.75 43.25
CA TYR A 290 34.80 6.64 44.12
C TYR A 290 35.19 5.16 44.33
N VAL A 291 36.46 4.96 44.72
CA VAL A 291 37.01 3.68 45.13
C VAL A 291 37.57 3.81 46.55
N PHE A 292 37.29 2.81 47.36
CA PHE A 292 37.92 2.76 48.72
C PHE A 292 39.35 2.24 48.60
N GLY A 293 40.30 3.10 48.99
CA GLY A 293 41.66 2.70 49.34
C GLY A 293 41.74 2.22 50.79
N ASN A 294 42.90 1.72 51.21
CA ASN A 294 43.09 1.24 52.59
C ASN A 294 42.92 2.35 53.65
N THR A 295 43.18 3.57 53.28
CA THR A 295 43.18 4.76 54.20
C THR A 295 42.52 5.98 53.56
N SER A 296 42.00 5.89 52.34
CA SER A 296 41.48 7.02 51.57
C SER A 296 40.22 6.65 50.81
N VAL A 297 39.49 7.65 50.35
CA VAL A 297 38.45 7.53 49.33
C VAL A 297 38.94 8.26 48.09
N ASP A 298 39.19 7.53 47.04
CA ASP A 298 39.75 8.08 45.81
C ASP A 298 38.62 8.34 44.80
N TYR A 299 38.51 9.58 44.34
CA TYR A 299 37.50 10.03 43.34
C TYR A 299 38.06 10.03 41.91
N TYR A 300 39.34 9.73 41.73
CA TYR A 300 40.02 9.74 40.45
C TYR A 300 41.13 8.69 40.44
N THR A 301 41.49 8.24 39.23
CA THR A 301 42.59 7.30 39.00
C THR A 301 43.94 7.98 39.17
N ALA A 302 45.01 7.19 39.24
CA ALA A 302 46.39 7.69 39.28
C ALA A 302 46.75 8.62 38.11
N ASN A 303 46.00 8.59 37.03
CA ASN A 303 46.17 9.43 35.84
C ASN A 303 45.25 10.68 35.85
N ASN A 304 44.73 11.08 37.02
CA ASN A 304 43.82 12.22 37.19
C ASN A 304 42.51 12.15 36.39
N VAL A 305 42.05 10.95 36.07
CA VAL A 305 40.76 10.73 35.44
C VAL A 305 39.72 10.44 36.51
N TYR A 306 38.68 11.31 36.61
CA TYR A 306 37.59 11.10 37.56
C TYR A 306 36.80 9.84 37.22
N TYR A 307 36.35 9.14 38.26
CA TYR A 307 35.47 8.00 38.08
C TYR A 307 34.10 8.46 37.61
N GLU A 308 33.61 7.76 36.62
CA GLU A 308 32.30 8.03 36.00
C GLU A 308 31.18 7.55 36.94
N SER A 309 30.32 8.48 37.43
CA SER A 309 29.17 8.13 38.28
C SER A 309 27.94 7.66 37.50
N LYS A 310 27.82 8.07 36.22
CA LYS A 310 26.69 7.72 35.37
C LYS A 310 27.19 7.03 34.11
N VAL A 311 26.80 5.77 33.94
CA VAL A 311 27.22 4.95 32.80
C VAL A 311 26.03 4.68 31.89
N ASN A 312 26.19 5.00 30.62
CA ASN A 312 25.22 4.62 29.60
C ASN A 312 25.47 3.18 29.18
N PHE A 313 24.46 2.31 29.29
CA PHE A 313 24.58 0.89 28.94
C PHE A 313 23.77 0.50 27.71
N ASN A 314 22.83 1.35 27.29
CA ASN A 314 22.06 1.12 26.07
C ASN A 314 21.85 2.45 25.34
N LEU A 315 22.16 2.45 24.04
CA LEU A 315 21.91 3.53 23.11
C LEU A 315 21.03 2.99 22.01
N LYS A 316 19.87 3.60 21.80
CA LYS A 316 19.00 3.32 20.67
C LYS A 316 18.93 4.56 19.79
N GLU A 317 19.25 4.39 18.52
CA GLU A 317 19.22 5.45 17.53
C GLU A 317 17.96 5.32 16.69
N ASN A 318 17.14 6.36 16.63
CA ASN A 318 16.00 6.46 15.75
C ASN A 318 16.27 7.55 14.71
N TRP A 319 16.30 7.17 13.44
CA TRP A 319 16.53 8.09 12.34
C TRP A 319 15.20 8.55 11.74
N THR A 320 15.01 9.85 11.63
CA THR A 320 13.80 10.47 11.11
C THR A 320 14.17 11.40 9.96
N TYR A 321 13.50 11.25 8.81
CA TYR A 321 13.55 12.22 7.73
C TYR A 321 12.31 13.11 7.77
N LYS A 322 12.52 14.42 7.76
CA LYS A 322 11.48 15.39 7.42
C LYS A 322 11.54 15.63 5.91
N LEU A 323 10.48 15.27 5.20
CA LEU A 323 10.36 15.34 3.76
C LEU A 323 9.35 16.43 3.38
N THR A 324 9.64 17.16 2.30
CA THR A 324 8.82 18.26 1.84
C THR A 324 8.60 18.16 0.34
N MET A 325 7.37 18.37 -0.11
CA MET A 325 7.00 18.51 -1.53
C MET A 325 5.92 19.58 -1.71
N THR A 326 5.79 20.08 -2.94
CA THR A 326 4.65 20.91 -3.34
C THR A 326 3.73 20.10 -4.23
N PRO A 327 2.52 19.74 -3.77
CA PRO A 327 1.56 19.04 -4.61
C PRO A 327 1.13 19.95 -5.78
N PRO A 328 1.14 19.44 -7.01
CA PRO A 328 0.83 20.27 -8.18
C PRO A 328 -0.64 20.65 -8.30
N THR A 329 -1.56 19.87 -7.70
CA THR A 329 -3.00 20.11 -7.78
C THR A 329 -3.72 19.78 -6.46
N ASP A 330 -4.96 20.26 -6.31
CA ASP A 330 -5.83 19.90 -5.17
C ASP A 330 -6.20 18.41 -5.14
N ILE A 331 -6.21 17.76 -6.31
CA ILE A 331 -6.46 16.32 -6.41
C ILE A 331 -5.29 15.55 -5.79
N ASP A 332 -4.05 16.01 -6.02
CA ASP A 332 -2.87 15.38 -5.46
C ASP A 332 -2.81 15.48 -3.93
N TRP A 333 -3.37 16.52 -3.34
CA TRP A 333 -3.54 16.61 -1.88
C TRP A 333 -4.44 15.49 -1.33
N GLN A 334 -5.56 15.20 -2.01
CA GLN A 334 -6.45 14.09 -1.60
C GLN A 334 -5.79 12.73 -1.80
N TRP A 335 -5.01 12.58 -2.86
CA TRP A 335 -4.23 11.38 -3.13
C TRP A 335 -3.11 11.18 -2.09
N LEU A 336 -2.40 12.24 -1.69
CA LEU A 336 -1.35 12.17 -0.66
C LEU A 336 -1.88 11.81 0.73
N ALA A 337 -3.16 12.05 1.02
CA ALA A 337 -3.77 11.54 2.25
C ALA A 337 -3.70 10.02 2.35
N GLN A 338 -3.69 9.31 1.21
CA GLN A 338 -3.55 7.85 1.18
C GLN A 338 -2.16 7.38 1.58
N LEU A 339 -1.13 8.21 1.39
CA LEU A 339 0.23 7.93 1.85
C LEU A 339 0.28 7.80 3.38
N ILE A 340 -0.41 8.71 4.11
CA ILE A 340 -0.41 8.69 5.58
C ILE A 340 -1.13 7.45 6.12
N ASP A 341 -2.14 7.00 5.40
CA ASP A 341 -3.03 5.90 5.78
C ASP A 341 -2.57 4.55 5.19
N SER A 342 -1.45 4.55 4.47
CA SER A 342 -0.93 3.38 3.78
C SER A 342 -0.39 2.34 4.77
N PRO A 343 -0.73 1.04 4.59
CA PRO A 343 -0.19 -0.03 5.43
C PRO A 343 1.27 -0.36 5.14
N GLN A 344 1.78 0.02 3.96
CA GLN A 344 3.16 -0.23 3.56
C GLN A 344 3.74 0.95 2.79
N ILE A 345 4.88 1.43 3.25
CA ILE A 345 5.60 2.55 2.66
C ILE A 345 7.08 2.23 2.60
N TYR A 346 7.70 2.52 1.46
CA TYR A 346 9.13 2.37 1.24
C TYR A 346 9.72 3.69 0.77
N ALA A 347 10.79 4.12 1.40
CA ALA A 347 11.60 5.25 0.93
C ALA A 347 12.75 4.72 0.06
N CYS A 348 12.95 5.31 -1.10
CA CYS A 348 14.13 5.03 -1.93
C CYS A 348 15.21 6.06 -1.60
N ILE A 349 16.28 5.60 -0.95
CA ILE A 349 17.42 6.44 -0.54
C ILE A 349 18.68 5.75 -1.08
N ASP A 350 19.48 6.48 -1.86
CA ASP A 350 20.69 5.96 -2.49
C ASP A 350 20.44 4.63 -3.24
N SER A 351 19.36 4.58 -4.01
CA SER A 351 18.91 3.40 -4.78
C SER A 351 18.54 2.16 -3.95
N ASN A 352 18.39 2.31 -2.65
CA ASN A 352 17.93 1.26 -1.74
C ASN A 352 16.52 1.56 -1.22
N TYR A 353 15.70 0.53 -1.07
CA TYR A 353 14.34 0.63 -0.56
C TYR A 353 14.30 0.33 0.94
N TYR A 354 13.97 1.32 1.73
CA TYR A 354 13.85 1.20 3.18
C TYR A 354 12.37 1.21 3.58
N PRO A 355 11.88 0.20 4.30
CA PRO A 355 10.56 0.27 4.91
C PRO A 355 10.55 1.40 5.94
N VAL A 356 9.49 2.23 5.89
CA VAL A 356 9.37 3.42 6.75
C VAL A 356 8.00 3.49 7.39
N THR A 357 7.92 4.21 8.49
CA THR A 357 6.67 4.54 9.17
C THR A 357 6.50 6.06 9.22
N ILE A 358 5.31 6.54 8.89
CA ILE A 358 4.96 7.95 9.03
C ILE A 358 4.67 8.25 10.50
N LYS A 359 5.26 9.34 11.02
CA LYS A 359 5.07 9.76 12.42
C LYS A 359 3.83 10.61 12.65
N GLU A 360 3.32 11.24 11.61
CA GLU A 360 2.11 12.05 11.70
C GLU A 360 0.89 11.18 12.00
N THR A 361 0.18 11.57 13.06
CA THR A 361 -1.10 10.96 13.45
C THR A 361 -2.30 11.81 13.02
N ASN A 362 -2.06 12.99 12.49
CA ASN A 362 -3.09 13.92 12.05
C ASN A 362 -2.76 14.47 10.66
N TYR A 363 -3.77 14.54 9.81
CA TYR A 363 -3.70 15.12 8.47
C TYR A 363 -4.79 16.17 8.31
N GLU A 364 -4.38 17.41 8.08
CA GLU A 364 -5.29 18.52 7.82
C GLU A 364 -5.25 18.89 6.33
N TYR A 365 -6.37 18.70 5.66
CA TYR A 365 -6.55 19.14 4.28
C TYR A 365 -6.95 20.62 4.26
N SER A 366 -6.09 21.46 3.71
CA SER A 366 -6.33 22.88 3.57
C SER A 366 -6.48 23.25 2.10
N LYS A 367 -7.69 23.65 1.67
CA LYS A 367 -7.90 24.20 0.33
C LYS A 367 -7.11 25.49 0.16
N HIS A 368 -6.42 25.63 -0.97
CA HIS A 368 -5.76 26.88 -1.32
C HIS A 368 -6.80 27.99 -1.54
N GLN A 369 -6.86 28.93 -0.64
CA GLN A 369 -7.42 30.23 -0.91
C GLN A 369 -6.26 31.18 -1.18
N PHE A 370 -6.21 31.73 -2.42
CA PHE A 370 -5.23 32.73 -2.85
C PHE A 370 -3.76 32.29 -2.93
N ASN A 371 -3.27 32.02 -4.12
CA ASN A 371 -1.86 31.98 -4.60
C ASN A 371 -0.76 31.50 -3.64
N GLY A 372 -1.09 30.86 -2.54
CA GLY A 372 -0.12 30.32 -1.61
C GLY A 372 0.21 28.87 -1.95
N LEU A 373 1.42 28.64 -2.48
CA LEU A 373 1.99 27.30 -2.56
C LEU A 373 2.16 26.76 -1.13
N LYS A 374 1.28 25.84 -0.72
CA LYS A 374 1.46 25.12 0.54
C LYS A 374 2.32 23.89 0.30
N ALA A 375 3.42 23.80 1.04
CA ALA A 375 4.23 22.60 1.06
C ALA A 375 3.52 21.51 1.84
N PHE A 376 3.56 20.29 1.31
CA PHE A 376 3.19 19.08 2.03
C PHE A 376 4.44 18.55 2.75
N GLU A 377 4.37 18.45 4.07
CA GLU A 377 5.48 18.00 4.91
C GLU A 377 5.08 16.76 5.67
N ILE A 378 5.99 15.78 5.74
CA ILE A 378 5.83 14.57 6.54
C ILE A 378 7.15 14.20 7.22
N ASN A 379 7.05 13.52 8.37
CA ASN A 379 8.17 12.91 9.05
C ASN A 379 8.09 11.39 8.94
N ILE A 380 9.12 10.78 8.40
CA ILE A 380 9.22 9.32 8.29
C ILE A 380 10.31 8.79 9.20
N GLU A 381 10.06 7.67 9.84
CA GLU A 381 11.04 6.92 10.62
C GLU A 381 11.45 5.67 9.85
N LEU A 382 12.77 5.43 9.79
CA LEU A 382 13.28 4.19 9.20
C LEU A 382 13.01 3.02 10.15
N ASN A 383 12.36 1.96 9.64
CA ASN A 383 11.98 0.78 10.44
C ASN A 383 13.17 -0.17 10.73
N GLN A 384 14.38 0.36 10.70
CA GLN A 384 15.60 -0.37 11.03
C GLN A 384 16.34 0.38 12.14
N PRO A 385 15.93 0.22 13.41
CA PRO A 385 16.63 0.85 14.53
C PRO A 385 18.05 0.28 14.60
N ARG A 386 19.03 1.16 14.63
CA ARG A 386 20.42 0.79 14.84
C ARG A 386 20.67 0.73 16.35
N ASN A 387 21.08 -0.43 16.81
CA ASN A 387 21.58 -0.53 18.19
C ASN A 387 22.93 0.16 18.25
N GLY A 388 23.05 1.17 19.10
CA GLY A 388 24.31 1.83 19.40
C GLY A 388 25.25 0.92 20.20
N PHE A 389 26.42 1.44 20.54
CA PHE A 389 27.38 0.69 21.33
C PHE A 389 26.77 0.23 22.65
N GLN A 390 26.73 -1.08 22.86
CA GLN A 390 26.45 -1.68 24.16
C GLN A 390 27.78 -1.83 24.92
N ARG A 391 27.80 -1.34 26.14
CA ARG A 391 28.93 -1.50 27.07
C ARG A 391 28.67 -2.67 28.00
#